data_ef41836c1055f18df2d1e6af0ad84f9b
#
_entry.id   ef41836c1055f18df2d1e6af0ad84f9b
#
_cell.length_a   1.000
_cell.length_b   1.000
_cell.length_c   1.000
_cell.angle_alpha   90.00
_cell.angle_beta   90.00
_cell.angle_gamma   90.00
#
_symmetry.space_group_name_H-M   'P 1'
#
loop_
_entity.id
_entity.type
_entity.pdbx_description
1 polymer ?
#
loop_
_entity_poly.entity_id
_entity_poly.type
_entity_poly.pdbx_seq_one_letter_code
_entity_poly.pdbx_strand_id
1 'polypeptide(L)'
;MRVTNLRKYFPVGKKSIFRKGTQKYVHANENISLDIYEGEVLGLVGESGCGKSTFGRTLIQLYDQTEGSTLYYGNTFAEMAPRYVSTVIREIPTKFSAYEAAEKELGELKKRRESAVDEEALALDEEIMFKTRELENKYLNMARIAGGLLVHKDLASVSKALMDYYEALVRIAKENAKIVETEKNLENPTLTDAERKKFHDQIAEIEAGKATHKADAEAKETVLEKLREEAKNEARFEHYESMRDAGIDLAKLTKEEMRRLRNDLQIIFQDPYSSLNTRMTVGQIIGEGVIAHNIFKNEKAKGYNEYIQEVMGNCGLAPYFIHRYPHQFSGGQRQRIGIARALALKPKFIVCDEAVSALDVSIQSQIINLLQDLREQNNLTYLFITHDLSVVKYISDRIGVMYLGNLVELSETEALFEEPLHPYTKALLMAIPRTDVEQDATKLEILEGDIPSAVNPPSGCRFHTRCRHAMEICKTYEPDLKEVRPGRFVACHLMDMDEDDAKRAHEAYVKNEA
;
A
#
# COMPACT_ATOMS: atom_id res chain seq x y z
N MET A 1 -0.55 4.26 -5.08
CA MET A 1 -1.22 3.04 -4.56
C MET A 1 -2.51 3.41 -3.87
N ARG A 2 -3.53 2.54 -3.97
CA ARG A 2 -4.79 2.68 -3.21
C ARG A 2 -5.00 1.47 -2.33
N VAL A 3 -5.20 1.70 -1.05
CA VAL A 3 -5.47 0.67 -0.05
C VAL A 3 -6.91 0.83 0.42
N THR A 4 -7.67 -0.26 0.43
CA THR A 4 -9.07 -0.24 0.86
C THR A 4 -9.31 -1.40 1.82
N ASN A 5 -9.76 -1.08 3.03
CA ASN A 5 -10.15 -2.02 4.09
C ASN A 5 -9.09 -3.11 4.38
N LEU A 6 -7.80 -2.74 4.28
CA LEU A 6 -6.71 -3.70 4.51
C LEU A 6 -6.71 -4.19 5.95
N ARG A 7 -6.70 -5.53 6.10
CA ARG A 7 -6.54 -6.22 7.37
C ARG A 7 -5.40 -7.21 7.33
N LYS A 8 -4.69 -7.28 8.46
CA LYS A 8 -3.66 -8.30 8.66
C LYS A 8 -3.75 -8.90 10.05
N TYR A 9 -4.06 -10.18 10.10
CA TYR A 9 -4.15 -10.96 11.32
C TYR A 9 -3.10 -12.07 11.34
N PHE A 10 -2.52 -12.31 12.52
CA PHE A 10 -1.60 -13.42 12.74
C PHE A 10 -2.19 -14.39 13.76
N PRO A 11 -2.21 -15.71 13.47
CA PRO A 11 -2.72 -16.70 14.44
C PRO A 11 -1.79 -16.81 15.66
N VAL A 12 -2.37 -16.83 16.85
CA VAL A 12 -1.63 -17.04 18.12
C VAL A 12 -1.52 -18.53 18.40
N GLY A 13 -0.30 -19.05 18.43
CA GLY A 13 -0.03 -20.46 18.68
C GLY A 13 -0.36 -21.40 17.52
N LYS A 14 -0.01 -22.69 17.67
CA LYS A 14 -0.33 -23.71 16.67
C LYS A 14 -1.76 -24.23 16.91
N LYS A 15 -2.54 -24.38 15.82
CA LYS A 15 -3.85 -25.05 15.86
C LYS A 15 -3.66 -26.47 16.42
N SER A 16 -4.07 -26.71 17.66
CA SER A 16 -4.02 -28.07 18.23
C SER A 16 -5.21 -28.86 17.70
N ILE A 17 -4.94 -29.98 17.05
CA ILE A 17 -5.97 -30.90 16.54
C ILE A 17 -6.83 -31.47 17.70
N PHE A 18 -6.32 -31.41 18.94
CA PHE A 18 -6.94 -32.00 20.13
C PHE A 18 -7.60 -31.00 21.10
N ARG A 19 -7.51 -29.68 20.87
CA ARG A 19 -8.17 -28.69 21.70
C ARG A 19 -9.33 -28.02 20.93
N LYS A 20 -10.56 -28.24 21.39
CA LYS A 20 -11.75 -27.46 21.02
C LYS A 20 -11.62 -26.06 21.65
N GLY A 21 -10.91 -25.14 20.98
CA GLY A 21 -10.82 -23.73 21.38
C GLY A 21 -10.80 -22.87 20.13
N THR A 22 -11.43 -21.70 20.19
CA THR A 22 -11.39 -20.71 19.12
C THR A 22 -9.94 -20.24 18.92
N GLN A 23 -9.45 -20.27 17.69
CA GLN A 23 -8.14 -19.73 17.32
C GLN A 23 -8.11 -18.24 17.61
N LYS A 24 -7.20 -17.79 18.48
CA LYS A 24 -6.97 -16.36 18.70
C LYS A 24 -6.05 -15.79 17.63
N TYR A 25 -6.23 -14.51 17.34
CA TYR A 25 -5.44 -13.78 16.35
C TYR A 25 -4.89 -12.49 16.96
N VAL A 26 -3.70 -12.08 16.51
CA VAL A 26 -3.20 -10.72 16.70
C VAL A 26 -3.77 -9.88 15.57
N HIS A 27 -4.55 -8.86 15.90
CA HIS A 27 -5.11 -7.89 14.95
C HIS A 27 -4.05 -6.81 14.69
N ALA A 28 -3.08 -7.13 13.83
CA ALA A 28 -1.94 -6.25 13.58
C ALA A 28 -2.31 -5.02 12.74
N ASN A 29 -3.22 -5.18 11.78
CA ASN A 29 -3.83 -4.08 11.03
C ASN A 29 -5.33 -4.35 10.89
N GLU A 30 -6.13 -3.31 11.05
CA GLU A 30 -7.58 -3.36 11.01
C GLU A 30 -8.12 -2.23 10.14
N ASN A 31 -8.85 -2.58 9.10
CA ASN A 31 -9.63 -1.67 8.27
C ASN A 31 -8.88 -0.41 7.76
N ILE A 32 -7.60 -0.57 7.37
CA ILE A 32 -6.81 0.56 6.90
C ILE A 32 -7.19 0.90 5.46
N SER A 33 -7.63 2.16 5.24
CA SER A 33 -7.93 2.70 3.92
C SER A 33 -7.19 4.02 3.73
N LEU A 34 -6.36 4.12 2.66
CA LEU A 34 -5.63 5.34 2.30
C LEU A 34 -5.10 5.25 0.86
N ASP A 35 -4.84 6.41 0.28
CA ASP A 35 -4.12 6.54 -0.99
C ASP A 35 -2.69 7.02 -0.75
N ILE A 36 -1.72 6.48 -1.52
CA ILE A 36 -0.34 6.96 -1.59
C ILE A 36 -0.09 7.40 -3.03
N TYR A 37 0.26 8.67 -3.21
CA TYR A 37 0.44 9.28 -4.53
C TYR A 37 1.85 9.04 -5.07
N GLU A 38 2.01 9.16 -6.38
CA GLU A 38 3.32 9.05 -7.04
C GLU A 38 4.21 10.23 -6.64
N GLY A 39 5.46 9.94 -6.33
CA GLY A 39 6.43 10.94 -5.86
C GLY A 39 6.21 11.44 -4.43
N GLU A 40 5.20 10.94 -3.70
CA GLU A 40 4.88 11.32 -2.32
C GLU A 40 5.78 10.61 -1.31
N VAL A 41 6.07 11.29 -0.21
CA VAL A 41 6.52 10.67 1.04
C VAL A 41 5.36 10.65 2.03
N LEU A 42 4.73 9.49 2.18
CA LEU A 42 3.75 9.27 3.23
C LEU A 42 4.45 8.81 4.51
N GLY A 43 4.48 9.66 5.53
CA GLY A 43 4.95 9.31 6.87
C GLY A 43 3.92 8.45 7.60
N LEU A 44 4.39 7.45 8.35
CA LEU A 44 3.52 6.61 9.18
C LEU A 44 4.08 6.56 10.60
N VAL A 45 3.34 7.12 11.56
CA VAL A 45 3.78 7.25 12.96
C VAL A 45 2.82 6.59 13.94
N GLY A 46 3.28 6.39 15.17
CA GLY A 46 2.51 5.82 16.27
C GLY A 46 3.39 5.04 17.24
N GLU A 47 2.84 4.60 18.36
CA GLU A 47 3.57 3.86 19.39
C GLU A 47 4.18 2.55 18.86
N SER A 48 5.24 2.04 19.54
CA SER A 48 5.85 0.76 19.17
C SER A 48 4.83 -0.38 19.27
N GLY A 49 4.83 -1.28 18.29
CA GLY A 49 3.89 -2.41 18.24
C GLY A 49 2.48 -2.06 17.71
N CYS A 50 2.17 -0.82 17.32
CA CYS A 50 0.86 -0.46 16.78
C CYS A 50 0.57 -0.96 15.34
N GLY A 51 1.49 -1.70 14.70
CA GLY A 51 1.24 -2.35 13.40
C GLY A 51 1.87 -1.68 12.18
N LYS A 52 2.64 -0.59 12.30
CA LYS A 52 3.26 0.17 11.19
C LYS A 52 4.10 -0.71 10.25
N SER A 53 5.09 -1.41 10.79
CA SER A 53 5.97 -2.31 10.00
C SER A 53 5.18 -3.46 9.37
N THR A 54 4.14 -3.94 10.06
CA THR A 54 3.24 -4.96 9.51
C THR A 54 2.48 -4.40 8.31
N PHE A 55 1.95 -3.18 8.40
CA PHE A 55 1.27 -2.51 7.30
C PHE A 55 2.20 -2.35 6.08
N GLY A 56 3.39 -1.77 6.25
CA GLY A 56 4.35 -1.60 5.16
C GLY A 56 4.72 -2.91 4.47
N ARG A 57 4.97 -3.97 5.24
CA ARG A 57 5.28 -5.31 4.70
C ARG A 57 4.08 -5.97 4.02
N THR A 58 2.87 -5.74 4.52
CA THR A 58 1.64 -6.25 3.89
C THR A 58 1.32 -5.49 2.61
N LEU A 59 1.54 -4.17 2.59
CA LEU A 59 1.32 -3.33 1.43
C LEU A 59 2.09 -3.82 0.19
N ILE A 60 3.34 -4.22 0.37
CA ILE A 60 4.16 -4.79 -0.71
C ILE A 60 4.09 -6.33 -0.78
N GLN A 61 3.12 -6.95 -0.13
CA GLN A 61 2.89 -8.41 -0.14
C GLN A 61 4.11 -9.25 0.29
N LEU A 62 4.88 -8.79 1.29
CA LEU A 62 5.81 -9.64 2.05
C LEU A 62 5.06 -10.48 3.08
N TYR A 63 3.95 -9.96 3.59
CA TYR A 63 2.92 -10.69 4.29
C TYR A 63 1.64 -10.66 3.46
N ASP A 64 1.03 -11.81 3.24
CA ASP A 64 -0.28 -11.87 2.59
C ASP A 64 -1.28 -11.11 3.45
N GLN A 65 -2.05 -10.21 2.86
CA GLN A 65 -3.15 -9.54 3.57
C GLN A 65 -4.26 -10.54 3.89
N THR A 66 -4.95 -10.34 5.01
CA THR A 66 -6.06 -11.21 5.42
C THR A 66 -7.33 -10.84 4.67
N GLU A 67 -7.61 -9.52 4.54
CA GLU A 67 -8.78 -8.96 3.85
C GLU A 67 -8.44 -7.61 3.22
N GLY A 68 -9.39 -7.09 2.43
CA GLY A 68 -9.26 -5.81 1.74
C GLY A 68 -8.54 -5.93 0.40
N SER A 69 -8.16 -4.80 -0.17
CA SER A 69 -7.45 -4.73 -1.44
C SER A 69 -6.32 -3.70 -1.42
N THR A 70 -5.27 -3.99 -2.19
CA THR A 70 -4.14 -3.09 -2.40
C THR A 70 -3.93 -2.94 -3.91
N LEU A 71 -4.31 -1.79 -4.46
CA LEU A 71 -4.21 -1.50 -5.89
C LEU A 71 -2.91 -0.76 -6.19
N TYR A 72 -2.18 -1.25 -7.17
CA TYR A 72 -0.95 -0.66 -7.67
C TYR A 72 -1.14 -0.13 -9.10
N TYR A 73 -0.72 1.12 -9.33
CA TYR A 73 -0.92 1.83 -10.61
C TYR A 73 0.39 2.05 -11.39
N GLY A 74 1.51 1.59 -10.88
CA GLY A 74 2.81 1.78 -11.57
C GLY A 74 2.99 0.92 -12.81
N ASN A 75 2.08 -0.03 -13.07
CA ASN A 75 2.00 -0.84 -14.29
C ASN A 75 0.53 -1.02 -14.67
N THR A 76 0.27 -1.24 -15.95
CA THR A 76 -1.07 -1.53 -16.48
C THR A 76 -1.41 -3.02 -16.42
N PHE A 77 -2.70 -3.35 -16.54
CA PHE A 77 -3.13 -4.75 -16.72
C PHE A 77 -2.47 -5.43 -17.92
N ALA A 78 -2.22 -4.68 -19.00
CA ALA A 78 -1.60 -5.22 -20.21
C ALA A 78 -0.13 -5.55 -20.03
N GLU A 79 0.63 -4.70 -19.33
CA GLU A 79 2.07 -4.90 -19.06
C GLU A 79 2.31 -6.06 -18.11
N MET A 80 1.52 -6.17 -17.04
CA MET A 80 1.65 -7.25 -16.06
C MET A 80 0.98 -8.53 -16.52
N ALA A 81 -0.09 -8.44 -17.30
CA ALA A 81 -0.94 -9.54 -17.74
C ALA A 81 -1.34 -10.50 -16.57
N PRO A 82 -1.96 -9.96 -15.47
CA PRO A 82 -2.25 -10.78 -14.30
C PRO A 82 -3.27 -11.87 -14.61
N ARG A 83 -3.01 -13.10 -14.14
CA ARG A 83 -3.89 -14.26 -14.37
C ARG A 83 -5.30 -14.02 -13.84
N TYR A 84 -5.44 -13.31 -12.71
CA TYR A 84 -6.75 -13.06 -12.13
C TYR A 84 -7.63 -12.20 -13.05
N VAL A 85 -7.08 -11.26 -13.83
CA VAL A 85 -7.84 -10.40 -14.75
C VAL A 85 -8.54 -11.24 -15.80
N SER A 86 -7.80 -12.13 -16.50
CA SER A 86 -8.39 -13.01 -17.51
C SER A 86 -9.40 -14.00 -16.90
N THR A 87 -9.16 -14.45 -15.65
CA THR A 87 -10.09 -15.34 -14.93
C THR A 87 -11.39 -14.60 -14.62
N VAL A 88 -11.31 -13.40 -14.05
CA VAL A 88 -12.47 -12.58 -13.70
C VAL A 88 -13.31 -12.26 -14.94
N ILE A 89 -12.67 -11.85 -16.06
CA ILE A 89 -13.39 -11.56 -17.31
C ILE A 89 -14.20 -12.78 -17.78
N ARG A 90 -13.61 -13.97 -17.77
CA ARG A 90 -14.30 -15.22 -18.18
C ARG A 90 -15.43 -15.62 -17.24
N GLU A 91 -15.33 -15.27 -15.98
CA GLU A 91 -16.31 -15.61 -14.94
C GLU A 91 -17.50 -14.65 -14.89
N ILE A 92 -17.45 -13.47 -15.53
CA ILE A 92 -18.55 -12.47 -15.56
C ILE A 92 -19.91 -13.12 -15.84
N PRO A 93 -20.10 -13.90 -16.94
CA PRO A 93 -21.42 -14.42 -17.30
C PRO A 93 -22.00 -15.39 -16.27
N THR A 94 -21.15 -16.05 -15.49
CA THR A 94 -21.58 -17.11 -14.56
C THR A 94 -21.67 -16.64 -13.12
N LYS A 95 -20.85 -15.64 -12.72
CA LYS A 95 -20.75 -15.19 -11.33
C LYS A 95 -21.49 -13.88 -11.04
N PHE A 96 -21.85 -13.13 -12.07
CA PHE A 96 -22.50 -11.83 -11.85
C PHE A 96 -23.89 -11.96 -11.18
N SER A 97 -24.68 -12.97 -11.55
CA SER A 97 -25.98 -13.23 -10.90
C SER A 97 -25.82 -13.56 -9.40
N ALA A 98 -24.76 -14.28 -9.02
CA ALA A 98 -24.46 -14.56 -7.62
C ALA A 98 -24.02 -13.29 -6.86
N TYR A 99 -23.29 -12.40 -7.53
CA TYR A 99 -22.93 -11.09 -7.00
C TYR A 99 -24.16 -10.23 -6.72
N GLU A 100 -25.08 -10.10 -7.69
CA GLU A 100 -26.33 -9.34 -7.52
C GLU A 100 -27.21 -9.90 -6.39
N ALA A 101 -27.30 -11.22 -6.28
CA ALA A 101 -28.05 -11.86 -5.19
C ALA A 101 -27.44 -11.52 -3.81
N ALA A 102 -26.11 -11.60 -3.68
CA ALA A 102 -25.41 -11.29 -2.45
C ALA A 102 -25.49 -9.79 -2.09
N GLU A 103 -25.44 -8.91 -3.09
CA GLU A 103 -25.60 -7.47 -2.91
C GLU A 103 -27.01 -7.09 -2.48
N LYS A 104 -28.03 -7.75 -3.04
CA LYS A 104 -29.42 -7.59 -2.62
C LYS A 104 -29.62 -8.04 -1.17
N GLU A 105 -29.08 -9.21 -0.79
CA GLU A 105 -29.12 -9.71 0.59
C GLU A 105 -28.46 -8.71 1.55
N LEU A 106 -27.31 -8.15 1.20
CA LEU A 106 -26.66 -7.10 1.98
C LEU A 106 -27.53 -5.85 2.11
N GLY A 107 -28.22 -5.45 1.04
CA GLY A 107 -29.15 -4.33 1.06
C GLY A 107 -30.35 -4.57 1.99
N GLU A 108 -30.87 -5.80 2.04
CA GLU A 108 -31.94 -6.19 2.96
C GLU A 108 -31.48 -6.19 4.42
N LEU A 109 -30.25 -6.66 4.70
CA LEU A 109 -29.67 -6.59 6.03
C LEU A 109 -29.49 -5.14 6.51
N LYS A 110 -28.98 -4.25 5.65
CA LYS A 110 -28.85 -2.82 5.97
C LYS A 110 -30.18 -2.16 6.30
N LYS A 111 -31.24 -2.46 5.54
CA LYS A 111 -32.60 -1.95 5.82
C LYS A 111 -33.14 -2.47 7.16
N ARG A 112 -32.93 -3.76 7.47
CA ARG A 112 -33.34 -4.33 8.77
C ARG A 112 -32.57 -3.64 9.91
N ARG A 113 -31.30 -3.30 9.68
CA ARG A 113 -30.46 -2.60 10.67
C ARG A 113 -30.99 -1.20 11.02
N GLU A 114 -31.57 -0.46 10.05
CA GLU A 114 -32.15 0.87 10.27
C GLU A 114 -33.30 0.86 11.31
N SER A 115 -34.00 -0.26 11.43
CA SER A 115 -35.14 -0.43 12.36
C SER A 115 -34.81 -1.22 13.63
N ALA A 116 -33.62 -1.81 13.72
CA ALA A 116 -33.20 -2.63 14.85
C ALA A 116 -32.61 -1.77 15.99
N VAL A 117 -32.80 -2.24 17.23
CA VAL A 117 -32.28 -1.57 18.45
C VAL A 117 -31.51 -2.58 19.30
N ASP A 118 -30.59 -2.07 20.13
CA ASP A 118 -29.83 -2.82 21.13
C ASP A 118 -29.07 -4.04 20.57
N GLU A 119 -29.24 -5.22 21.18
CA GLU A 119 -28.53 -6.46 20.82
C GLU A 119 -28.81 -6.92 19.37
N GLU A 120 -30.02 -6.70 18.84
CA GLU A 120 -30.33 -7.04 17.44
C GLU A 120 -29.58 -6.16 16.46
N ALA A 121 -29.41 -4.89 16.79
CA ALA A 121 -28.62 -3.94 16.00
C ALA A 121 -27.15 -4.36 15.92
N LEU A 122 -26.54 -4.75 17.02
CA LEU A 122 -25.15 -5.22 17.08
C LEU A 122 -24.94 -6.51 16.27
N ALA A 123 -25.86 -7.47 16.38
CA ALA A 123 -25.77 -8.72 15.62
C ALA A 123 -25.88 -8.46 14.10
N LEU A 124 -26.75 -7.54 13.68
CA LEU A 124 -26.89 -7.14 12.28
C LEU A 124 -25.66 -6.38 11.77
N ASP A 125 -25.01 -5.55 12.59
CA ASP A 125 -23.77 -4.87 12.23
C ASP A 125 -22.64 -5.87 11.94
N GLU A 126 -22.51 -6.94 12.76
CA GLU A 126 -21.56 -8.02 12.51
C GLU A 126 -21.88 -8.79 11.22
N GLU A 127 -23.14 -9.11 10.97
CA GLU A 127 -23.58 -9.82 9.76
C GLU A 127 -23.36 -8.98 8.50
N ILE A 128 -23.71 -7.70 8.53
CA ILE A 128 -23.46 -6.72 7.45
C ILE A 128 -21.96 -6.63 7.16
N MET A 129 -21.14 -6.51 8.19
CA MET A 129 -19.68 -6.45 8.07
C MET A 129 -19.15 -7.72 7.38
N PHE A 130 -19.58 -8.91 7.81
CA PHE A 130 -19.16 -10.18 7.22
C PHE A 130 -19.57 -10.30 5.74
N LYS A 131 -20.83 -9.96 5.41
CA LYS A 131 -21.34 -10.00 4.04
C LYS A 131 -20.68 -8.98 3.13
N THR A 132 -20.40 -7.77 3.62
CA THR A 132 -19.67 -6.75 2.86
C THR A 132 -18.28 -7.26 2.49
N ARG A 133 -17.56 -7.86 3.44
CA ARG A 133 -16.24 -8.47 3.20
C ARG A 133 -16.31 -9.60 2.17
N GLU A 134 -17.31 -10.45 2.25
CA GLU A 134 -17.49 -11.55 1.29
C GLU A 134 -17.66 -11.00 -0.13
N LEU A 135 -18.49 -9.98 -0.30
CA LEU A 135 -18.71 -9.30 -1.58
C LEU A 135 -17.43 -8.67 -2.12
N GLU A 136 -16.74 -7.88 -1.29
CA GLU A 136 -15.49 -7.23 -1.70
C GLU A 136 -14.42 -8.25 -2.10
N ASN A 137 -14.22 -9.28 -1.32
CA ASN A 137 -13.18 -10.27 -1.61
C ASN A 137 -13.45 -11.11 -2.85
N LYS A 138 -14.72 -11.42 -3.13
CA LYS A 138 -15.09 -12.33 -4.24
C LYS A 138 -15.35 -11.61 -5.55
N TYR A 139 -15.97 -10.42 -5.51
CA TYR A 139 -16.60 -9.85 -6.70
C TYR A 139 -16.13 -8.44 -7.06
N LEU A 140 -15.48 -7.72 -6.15
CA LEU A 140 -15.09 -6.31 -6.39
C LEU A 140 -14.25 -6.14 -7.66
N ASN A 141 -13.33 -7.07 -7.93
CA ASN A 141 -12.50 -7.02 -9.14
C ASN A 141 -13.33 -7.19 -10.44
N MET A 142 -14.52 -7.80 -10.38
CA MET A 142 -15.42 -7.86 -11.53
C MET A 142 -15.96 -6.47 -11.88
N ALA A 143 -16.43 -5.72 -10.87
CA ALA A 143 -16.89 -4.35 -11.05
C ALA A 143 -15.74 -3.42 -11.48
N ARG A 144 -14.53 -3.57 -10.91
CA ARG A 144 -13.35 -2.81 -11.28
C ARG A 144 -12.95 -2.99 -12.75
N ILE A 145 -13.02 -4.21 -13.26
CA ILE A 145 -12.61 -4.52 -14.64
C ILE A 145 -13.69 -4.16 -15.65
N ALA A 146 -14.94 -4.51 -15.40
CA ALA A 146 -16.03 -4.38 -16.36
C ALA A 146 -16.81 -3.06 -16.21
N GLY A 147 -16.90 -2.51 -15.00
CA GLY A 147 -17.68 -1.30 -14.73
C GLY A 147 -19.15 -1.48 -15.12
N GLY A 148 -19.75 -0.46 -15.70
CA GLY A 148 -21.14 -0.43 -16.15
C GLY A 148 -21.52 -1.50 -17.17
N LEU A 149 -20.56 -2.17 -17.82
CA LEU A 149 -20.83 -3.31 -18.71
C LEU A 149 -21.49 -4.50 -18.00
N LEU A 150 -21.41 -4.59 -16.66
CA LEU A 150 -22.02 -5.66 -15.88
C LEU A 150 -23.56 -5.69 -15.97
N VAL A 151 -24.21 -4.57 -16.25
CA VAL A 151 -25.68 -4.51 -16.41
C VAL A 151 -26.15 -4.75 -17.85
N HIS A 152 -25.24 -5.06 -18.76
CA HIS A 152 -25.60 -5.38 -20.14
C HIS A 152 -26.36 -6.71 -20.22
N LYS A 153 -27.39 -6.80 -21.08
CA LYS A 153 -28.27 -7.97 -21.22
C LYS A 153 -27.56 -9.25 -21.68
N ASP A 154 -26.48 -9.11 -22.45
CA ASP A 154 -25.66 -10.20 -22.95
C ASP A 154 -24.24 -10.13 -22.35
N LEU A 155 -24.09 -10.69 -21.17
CA LEU A 155 -22.80 -10.77 -20.47
C LEU A 155 -21.80 -11.72 -21.16
N ALA A 156 -22.26 -12.65 -22.00
CA ALA A 156 -21.36 -13.51 -22.74
C ALA A 156 -20.62 -12.72 -23.83
N SER A 157 -21.34 -11.88 -24.56
CA SER A 157 -20.75 -10.96 -25.55
C SER A 157 -19.83 -9.92 -24.88
N VAL A 158 -20.21 -9.38 -23.70
CA VAL A 158 -19.36 -8.48 -22.91
C VAL A 158 -18.06 -9.16 -22.50
N SER A 159 -18.13 -10.35 -21.91
CA SER A 159 -16.96 -11.12 -21.50
C SER A 159 -16.01 -11.41 -22.66
N LYS A 160 -16.56 -11.79 -23.82
CA LYS A 160 -15.79 -12.02 -25.04
C LYS A 160 -15.10 -10.74 -25.52
N ALA A 161 -15.83 -9.65 -25.65
CA ALA A 161 -15.28 -8.37 -26.11
C ALA A 161 -14.19 -7.82 -25.18
N LEU A 162 -14.41 -7.91 -23.84
CA LEU A 162 -13.41 -7.54 -22.85
C LEU A 162 -12.13 -8.41 -22.96
N MET A 163 -12.30 -9.72 -23.20
CA MET A 163 -11.14 -10.62 -23.35
C MET A 163 -10.37 -10.32 -24.62
N ASP A 164 -11.07 -10.14 -25.75
CA ASP A 164 -10.47 -9.84 -27.04
C ASP A 164 -9.68 -8.52 -26.99
N TYR A 165 -10.23 -7.48 -26.35
CA TYR A 165 -9.55 -6.20 -26.14
C TYR A 165 -8.34 -6.33 -25.22
N TYR A 166 -8.50 -7.00 -24.07
CA TYR A 166 -7.44 -7.24 -23.11
C TYR A 166 -6.25 -7.99 -23.75
N GLU A 167 -6.51 -9.06 -24.52
CA GLU A 167 -5.47 -9.82 -25.21
C GLU A 167 -4.75 -8.98 -26.29
N ALA A 168 -5.46 -8.08 -26.97
CA ALA A 168 -4.84 -7.15 -27.92
C ALA A 168 -3.88 -6.19 -27.21
N LEU A 169 -4.29 -5.61 -26.08
CA LEU A 169 -3.43 -4.74 -25.27
C LEU A 169 -2.20 -5.48 -24.73
N VAL A 170 -2.36 -6.72 -24.28
CA VAL A 170 -1.24 -7.55 -23.81
C VAL A 170 -0.24 -7.85 -24.92
N ARG A 171 -0.68 -8.03 -26.17
CA ARG A 171 0.24 -8.19 -27.33
C ARG A 171 1.07 -6.93 -27.54
N ILE A 172 0.43 -5.77 -27.57
CA ILE A 172 1.11 -4.47 -27.71
C ILE A 172 2.11 -4.25 -26.57
N ALA A 173 1.73 -4.55 -25.33
CA ALA A 173 2.62 -4.40 -24.17
C ALA A 173 3.85 -5.31 -24.27
N LYS A 174 3.70 -6.56 -24.76
CA LYS A 174 4.83 -7.48 -25.00
C LYS A 174 5.76 -6.97 -26.10
N GLU A 175 5.24 -6.34 -27.14
CA GLU A 175 6.05 -5.73 -28.19
C GLU A 175 6.82 -4.52 -27.68
N ASN A 176 6.18 -3.65 -26.88
CA ASN A 176 6.85 -2.56 -26.21
C ASN A 176 8.01 -3.05 -25.32
N ALA A 177 7.79 -4.11 -24.54
CA ALA A 177 8.82 -4.69 -23.70
C ALA A 177 10.02 -5.22 -24.52
N LYS A 178 9.77 -5.83 -25.69
CA LYS A 178 10.84 -6.27 -26.60
C LYS A 178 11.61 -5.11 -27.21
N ILE A 179 10.94 -4.01 -27.57
CA ILE A 179 11.59 -2.79 -28.07
C ILE A 179 12.54 -2.27 -27.00
N VAL A 180 12.06 -2.05 -25.76
CA VAL A 180 12.87 -1.57 -24.63
C VAL A 180 14.07 -2.48 -24.34
N GLU A 181 13.87 -3.80 -24.39
CA GLU A 181 14.97 -4.76 -24.23
C GLU A 181 16.01 -4.65 -25.35
N THR A 182 15.57 -4.46 -26.59
CA THR A 182 16.45 -4.32 -27.76
C THR A 182 17.21 -2.98 -27.73
N GLU A 183 16.54 -1.89 -27.34
CA GLU A 183 17.15 -0.58 -27.13
C GLU A 183 18.24 -0.63 -26.06
N LYS A 184 17.97 -1.29 -24.93
CA LYS A 184 18.95 -1.50 -23.88
C LYS A 184 20.19 -2.26 -24.37
N ASN A 185 20.00 -3.22 -25.29
CA ASN A 185 21.14 -3.90 -25.91
C ASN A 185 21.96 -2.96 -26.81
N LEU A 186 21.32 -1.96 -27.46
CA LEU A 186 21.99 -0.94 -28.28
C LEU A 186 22.88 0.03 -27.47
N GLU A 187 22.63 0.20 -26.18
CA GLU A 187 23.45 1.02 -25.29
C GLU A 187 24.86 0.42 -25.07
N ASN A 188 25.07 -0.84 -25.47
CA ASN A 188 26.36 -1.50 -25.34
C ASN A 188 27.42 -0.83 -26.26
N PRO A 189 28.47 -0.18 -25.70
CA PRO A 189 29.45 0.56 -26.51
C PRO A 189 30.36 -0.32 -27.37
N THR A 190 30.34 -1.66 -27.16
CA THR A 190 31.21 -2.59 -27.90
C THR A 190 30.54 -3.27 -29.10
N LEU A 191 29.32 -2.87 -29.42
CA LEU A 191 28.64 -3.38 -30.60
C LEU A 191 29.34 -2.91 -31.87
N THR A 192 29.50 -3.80 -32.82
CA THR A 192 29.89 -3.50 -34.18
C THR A 192 28.75 -2.78 -34.93
N ASP A 193 29.08 -2.03 -35.98
CA ASP A 193 28.05 -1.36 -36.80
C ASP A 193 27.03 -2.34 -37.40
N ALA A 194 27.48 -3.54 -37.75
CA ALA A 194 26.60 -4.62 -38.22
C ALA A 194 25.60 -5.09 -37.16
N GLU A 195 26.03 -5.25 -35.91
CA GLU A 195 25.16 -5.63 -34.78
C GLU A 195 24.19 -4.50 -34.41
N ARG A 196 24.65 -3.24 -34.42
CA ARG A 196 23.76 -2.07 -34.23
C ARG A 196 22.68 -2.03 -35.28
N LYS A 197 23.05 -2.19 -36.55
CA LYS A 197 22.11 -2.23 -37.65
C LYS A 197 21.07 -3.33 -37.48
N LYS A 198 21.50 -4.54 -37.09
CA LYS A 198 20.60 -5.67 -36.82
C LYS A 198 19.57 -5.36 -35.71
N PHE A 199 19.98 -4.70 -34.61
CA PHE A 199 19.05 -4.29 -33.56
C PHE A 199 18.08 -3.21 -34.05
N HIS A 200 18.54 -2.23 -34.85
CA HIS A 200 17.65 -1.22 -35.45
C HIS A 200 16.63 -1.87 -36.40
N ASP A 201 17.07 -2.81 -37.22
CA ASP A 201 16.17 -3.54 -38.13
C ASP A 201 15.12 -4.36 -37.35
N GLN A 202 15.52 -4.98 -36.23
CA GLN A 202 14.60 -5.69 -35.32
C GLN A 202 13.57 -4.74 -34.69
N ILE A 203 13.97 -3.56 -34.23
CA ILE A 203 13.05 -2.58 -33.64
C ILE A 203 12.05 -2.14 -34.72
N ALA A 204 12.51 -1.81 -35.95
CA ALA A 204 11.65 -1.40 -37.01
C ALA A 204 10.62 -2.47 -37.42
N GLU A 205 11.03 -3.76 -37.44
CA GLU A 205 10.13 -4.88 -37.69
C GLU A 205 9.05 -5.01 -36.61
N ILE A 206 9.43 -4.89 -35.30
CA ILE A 206 8.48 -4.93 -34.18
C ILE A 206 7.53 -3.73 -34.25
N GLU A 207 8.02 -2.54 -34.55
CA GLU A 207 7.18 -1.33 -34.68
C GLU A 207 6.17 -1.44 -35.84
N ALA A 208 6.56 -2.02 -36.96
CA ALA A 208 5.65 -2.28 -38.08
C ALA A 208 4.53 -3.27 -37.70
N GLY A 209 4.87 -4.35 -37.01
CA GLY A 209 3.88 -5.31 -36.44
C GLY A 209 2.94 -4.65 -35.45
N LYS A 210 3.48 -3.84 -34.55
CA LYS A 210 2.74 -3.10 -33.54
C LYS A 210 1.68 -2.15 -34.11
N ALA A 211 1.92 -1.54 -35.24
CA ALA A 211 0.92 -0.69 -35.91
C ALA A 211 -0.36 -1.47 -36.25
N THR A 212 -0.22 -2.70 -36.74
CA THR A 212 -1.35 -3.61 -37.03
C THR A 212 -2.08 -4.02 -35.75
N HIS A 213 -1.34 -4.34 -34.67
CA HIS A 213 -1.95 -4.71 -33.40
C HIS A 213 -2.64 -3.53 -32.71
N LYS A 214 -2.16 -2.30 -32.89
CA LYS A 214 -2.87 -1.09 -32.42
C LYS A 214 -4.20 -0.92 -33.13
N ALA A 215 -4.25 -1.04 -34.47
CA ALA A 215 -5.50 -0.98 -35.21
C ALA A 215 -6.50 -2.08 -34.80
N ASP A 216 -6.02 -3.30 -34.51
CA ASP A 216 -6.84 -4.40 -33.97
C ASP A 216 -7.40 -4.04 -32.59
N ALA A 217 -6.59 -3.45 -31.71
CA ALA A 217 -7.02 -3.02 -30.37
C ALA A 217 -8.07 -1.90 -30.45
N GLU A 218 -7.88 -0.89 -31.31
CA GLU A 218 -8.84 0.20 -31.54
C GLU A 218 -10.19 -0.30 -32.07
N ALA A 219 -10.16 -1.28 -32.99
CA ALA A 219 -11.37 -1.93 -33.48
C ALA A 219 -12.13 -2.66 -32.35
N LYS A 220 -11.42 -3.35 -31.45
CA LYS A 220 -12.01 -4.05 -30.29
C LYS A 220 -12.51 -3.09 -29.23
N GLU A 221 -11.82 -1.98 -29.00
CA GLU A 221 -12.27 -0.91 -28.12
C GLU A 221 -13.61 -0.32 -28.62
N THR A 222 -13.72 -0.08 -29.93
CA THR A 222 -14.98 0.39 -30.55
C THR A 222 -16.15 -0.58 -30.30
N VAL A 223 -15.90 -1.89 -30.27
CA VAL A 223 -16.91 -2.89 -29.92
C VAL A 223 -17.33 -2.74 -28.46
N LEU A 224 -16.37 -2.58 -27.54
CA LEU A 224 -16.66 -2.36 -26.11
C LEU A 224 -17.43 -1.06 -25.87
N GLU A 225 -17.09 0.01 -26.58
CA GLU A 225 -17.79 1.28 -26.46
C GLU A 225 -19.25 1.16 -26.92
N LYS A 226 -19.53 0.40 -27.99
CA LYS A 226 -20.91 0.11 -28.41
C LYS A 226 -21.69 -0.63 -27.34
N LEU A 227 -21.14 -1.70 -26.78
CA LEU A 227 -21.76 -2.44 -25.68
C LEU A 227 -22.00 -1.55 -24.46
N ARG A 228 -21.10 -0.61 -24.19
CA ARG A 228 -21.23 0.37 -23.09
C ARG A 228 -22.36 1.36 -23.35
N GLU A 229 -22.48 1.90 -24.55
CA GLU A 229 -23.60 2.77 -24.93
C GLU A 229 -24.96 2.04 -24.88
N GLU A 230 -25.01 0.75 -25.25
CA GLU A 230 -26.21 -0.09 -25.13
C GLU A 230 -26.62 -0.29 -23.66
N ALA A 231 -25.66 -0.42 -22.75
CA ALA A 231 -25.89 -0.62 -21.31
C ALA A 231 -26.14 0.69 -20.55
N LYS A 232 -25.78 1.85 -21.09
CA LYS A 232 -25.72 3.14 -20.39
C LYS A 232 -27.03 3.58 -19.72
N ASN A 233 -28.16 3.20 -20.31
CA ASN A 233 -29.49 3.56 -19.80
C ASN A 233 -30.08 2.48 -18.87
N GLU A 234 -29.35 1.38 -18.64
CA GLU A 234 -29.80 0.34 -17.70
C GLU A 234 -29.64 0.81 -16.24
N ALA A 235 -30.54 0.34 -15.39
CA ALA A 235 -30.47 0.62 -13.97
C ALA A 235 -29.12 0.17 -13.40
N ARG A 236 -28.51 0.99 -12.54
CA ARG A 236 -27.24 0.72 -11.87
C ARG A 236 -26.00 0.79 -12.77
N PHE A 237 -26.08 1.24 -14.03
CA PHE A 237 -24.93 1.44 -14.88
C PHE A 237 -23.89 2.37 -14.21
N GLU A 238 -24.31 3.56 -13.80
CA GLU A 238 -23.44 4.55 -13.15
C GLU A 238 -22.83 4.01 -11.83
N HIS A 239 -23.58 3.21 -11.10
CA HIS A 239 -23.11 2.58 -9.87
C HIS A 239 -21.87 1.70 -10.16
N TYR A 240 -21.96 0.78 -11.13
CA TYR A 240 -20.83 -0.08 -11.47
C TYR A 240 -19.74 0.66 -12.23
N GLU A 241 -20.08 1.64 -13.07
CA GLU A 241 -19.09 2.41 -13.80
C GLU A 241 -18.20 3.25 -12.86
N SER A 242 -18.78 3.80 -11.78
CA SER A 242 -18.01 4.51 -10.75
C SER A 242 -17.02 3.61 -9.98
N MET A 243 -17.23 2.29 -10.01
CA MET A 243 -16.31 1.31 -9.40
C MET A 243 -15.18 0.88 -10.33
N ARG A 244 -15.22 1.28 -11.61
CA ARG A 244 -14.20 0.90 -12.58
C ARG A 244 -12.82 1.46 -12.19
N ASP A 245 -11.83 0.57 -12.11
CA ASP A 245 -10.49 0.90 -11.68
C ASP A 245 -9.46 0.05 -12.42
N ALA A 246 -8.38 0.68 -12.88
CA ALA A 246 -7.31 0.05 -13.64
C ALA A 246 -6.13 -0.42 -12.76
N GLY A 247 -6.22 -0.23 -11.45
CA GLY A 247 -5.18 -0.64 -10.50
C GLY A 247 -5.05 -2.16 -10.39
N ILE A 248 -3.81 -2.63 -10.36
CA ILE A 248 -3.50 -4.06 -10.18
C ILE A 248 -3.68 -4.44 -8.72
N ASP A 249 -4.60 -5.35 -8.42
CA ASP A 249 -4.81 -5.88 -7.06
C ASP A 249 -3.66 -6.82 -6.68
N LEU A 250 -2.72 -6.30 -5.87
CA LEU A 250 -1.52 -7.03 -5.47
C LEU A 250 -1.84 -8.31 -4.70
N ALA A 251 -2.95 -8.35 -3.95
CA ALA A 251 -3.38 -9.51 -3.18
C ALA A 251 -3.85 -10.69 -4.06
N LYS A 252 -4.16 -10.43 -5.32
CA LYS A 252 -4.63 -11.45 -6.27
C LYS A 252 -3.53 -11.97 -7.19
N LEU A 253 -2.33 -11.40 -7.10
CA LEU A 253 -1.18 -11.82 -7.90
C LEU A 253 -0.61 -13.15 -7.42
N THR A 254 -0.18 -13.99 -8.37
CA THR A 254 0.63 -15.17 -8.06
C THR A 254 2.02 -14.78 -7.57
N LYS A 255 2.73 -15.72 -6.93
CA LYS A 255 4.12 -15.49 -6.48
C LYS A 255 5.06 -15.11 -7.64
N GLU A 256 4.85 -15.66 -8.83
CA GLU A 256 5.65 -15.36 -10.01
C GLU A 256 5.38 -13.93 -10.52
N GLU A 257 4.12 -13.51 -10.54
CA GLU A 257 3.72 -12.15 -10.90
C GLU A 257 4.24 -11.14 -9.88
N MET A 258 4.09 -11.42 -8.57
CA MET A 258 4.68 -10.59 -7.52
C MET A 258 6.21 -10.51 -7.63
N ARG A 259 6.90 -11.59 -8.03
CA ARG A 259 8.35 -11.54 -8.24
C ARG A 259 8.74 -10.51 -9.31
N ARG A 260 7.98 -10.39 -10.39
CA ARG A 260 8.24 -9.35 -11.41
C ARG A 260 8.09 -7.93 -10.86
N LEU A 261 7.08 -7.70 -10.00
CA LEU A 261 6.86 -6.41 -9.34
C LEU A 261 7.89 -6.08 -8.24
N ARG A 262 8.73 -7.03 -7.83
CA ARG A 262 9.81 -6.74 -6.88
C ARG A 262 10.85 -5.75 -7.43
N ASN A 263 10.92 -5.53 -8.75
CA ASN A 263 11.70 -4.41 -9.29
C ASN A 263 11.14 -3.06 -8.83
N ASP A 264 9.83 -2.90 -8.90
CA ASP A 264 9.15 -1.65 -8.60
C ASP A 264 8.96 -1.41 -7.09
N LEU A 265 8.78 -2.50 -6.32
CA LEU A 265 8.39 -2.47 -4.90
C LEU A 265 9.52 -2.98 -4.02
N GLN A 266 10.21 -2.06 -3.32
CA GLN A 266 11.36 -2.37 -2.48
C GLN A 266 11.13 -2.02 -1.01
N ILE A 267 12.01 -2.51 -0.13
CA ILE A 267 12.02 -2.21 1.30
C ILE A 267 13.44 -1.94 1.81
N ILE A 268 13.58 -0.90 2.62
CA ILE A 268 14.75 -0.62 3.44
C ILE A 268 14.41 -1.02 4.87
N PHE A 269 15.13 -1.99 5.43
CA PHE A 269 14.84 -2.56 6.75
C PHE A 269 15.39 -1.72 7.90
N GLN A 270 14.78 -1.87 9.06
CA GLN A 270 15.12 -1.23 10.32
C GLN A 270 16.53 -1.55 10.79
N ASP A 271 16.92 -2.82 10.77
CA ASP A 271 18.22 -3.28 11.24
C ASP A 271 19.17 -3.58 10.07
N PRO A 272 20.17 -2.72 9.84
CA PRO A 272 21.14 -2.94 8.78
C PRO A 272 22.08 -4.12 9.04
N TYR A 273 22.17 -4.63 10.30
CA TYR A 273 23.00 -5.80 10.61
C TYR A 273 22.32 -7.10 10.17
N SER A 274 21.09 -7.30 10.56
CA SER A 274 20.35 -8.55 10.23
C SER A 274 19.89 -8.61 8.79
N SER A 275 19.77 -7.46 8.12
CA SER A 275 19.27 -7.36 6.74
C SER A 275 20.33 -7.64 5.66
N LEU A 276 21.62 -7.65 6.02
CA LEU A 276 22.73 -7.90 5.11
C LEU A 276 23.37 -9.26 5.36
N ASN A 277 23.60 -10.04 4.31
CA ASN A 277 24.34 -11.30 4.41
C ASN A 277 25.83 -11.03 4.64
N THR A 278 26.31 -11.30 5.85
CA THR A 278 27.71 -11.03 6.26
C THR A 278 28.77 -11.86 5.52
N ARG A 279 28.36 -12.88 4.76
CA ARG A 279 29.24 -13.73 3.94
C ARG A 279 29.41 -13.22 2.51
N MET A 280 28.65 -12.22 2.12
CA MET A 280 28.70 -11.59 0.79
C MET A 280 29.44 -10.27 0.85
N THR A 281 30.12 -9.91 -0.22
CA THR A 281 30.73 -8.58 -0.38
C THR A 281 29.65 -7.52 -0.65
N VAL A 282 29.97 -6.25 -0.47
CA VAL A 282 29.07 -5.13 -0.78
C VAL A 282 28.55 -5.21 -2.21
N GLY A 283 29.44 -5.44 -3.19
CA GLY A 283 29.04 -5.59 -4.59
C GLY A 283 28.08 -6.75 -4.82
N GLN A 284 28.27 -7.87 -4.14
CA GLN A 284 27.38 -9.02 -4.22
C GLN A 284 26.01 -8.73 -3.60
N ILE A 285 25.96 -8.05 -2.46
CA ILE A 285 24.71 -7.68 -1.79
C ILE A 285 23.87 -6.75 -2.66
N ILE A 286 24.50 -5.71 -3.22
CA ILE A 286 23.81 -4.73 -4.09
C ILE A 286 23.39 -5.41 -5.40
N GLY A 287 24.24 -6.27 -5.96
CA GLY A 287 24.00 -6.91 -7.24
C GLY A 287 23.12 -8.15 -7.21
N GLU A 288 22.79 -8.71 -6.03
CA GLU A 288 21.95 -9.92 -5.91
C GLU A 288 20.61 -9.75 -6.63
N GLY A 289 19.91 -8.65 -6.36
CA GLY A 289 18.63 -8.33 -7.01
C GLY A 289 18.79 -8.10 -8.51
N VAL A 290 19.85 -7.41 -8.91
CA VAL A 290 20.16 -7.09 -10.31
C VAL A 290 20.34 -8.36 -11.16
N ILE A 291 21.01 -9.38 -10.61
CA ILE A 291 21.15 -10.69 -11.26
C ILE A 291 19.85 -11.48 -11.21
N ALA A 292 19.17 -11.52 -10.06
CA ALA A 292 17.93 -12.26 -9.87
C ALA A 292 16.79 -11.81 -10.81
N HIS A 293 16.81 -10.54 -11.23
CA HIS A 293 15.87 -9.94 -12.17
C HIS A 293 16.41 -9.83 -13.61
N ASN A 294 17.55 -10.47 -13.89
CA ASN A 294 18.17 -10.53 -15.22
C ASN A 294 18.53 -9.13 -15.82
N ILE A 295 18.77 -8.12 -14.98
CA ILE A 295 19.31 -6.82 -15.44
C ILE A 295 20.73 -7.05 -15.99
N PHE A 296 21.51 -7.88 -15.30
CA PHE A 296 22.76 -8.45 -15.79
C PHE A 296 22.73 -9.98 -15.63
N LYS A 297 23.34 -10.70 -16.58
CA LYS A 297 23.34 -12.18 -16.58
C LYS A 297 24.10 -12.77 -15.39
N ASN A 298 25.18 -12.14 -14.97
CA ASN A 298 26.03 -12.53 -13.84
C ASN A 298 27.01 -11.42 -13.50
N GLU A 299 27.79 -11.57 -12.43
CA GLU A 299 28.81 -10.59 -11.95
C GLU A 299 29.94 -10.34 -12.95
N LYS A 300 30.17 -11.22 -13.92
CA LYS A 300 31.21 -11.09 -14.95
C LYS A 300 30.70 -10.40 -16.21
N ALA A 301 29.41 -10.05 -16.27
CA ALA A 301 28.86 -9.34 -17.39
C ALA A 301 29.52 -7.97 -17.54
N LYS A 302 29.79 -7.57 -18.77
CA LYS A 302 30.37 -6.27 -19.06
C LYS A 302 29.44 -5.15 -18.55
N GLY A 303 29.99 -4.14 -17.88
CA GLY A 303 29.24 -3.04 -17.29
C GLY A 303 28.64 -3.33 -15.91
N TYR A 304 28.69 -4.56 -15.41
CA TYR A 304 28.14 -4.90 -14.09
C TYR A 304 28.85 -4.17 -12.95
N ASN A 305 30.18 -4.19 -12.92
CA ASN A 305 30.93 -3.54 -11.85
C ASN A 305 30.77 -2.02 -11.89
N GLU A 306 30.78 -1.44 -13.07
CA GLU A 306 30.54 -0.01 -13.30
C GLU A 306 29.16 0.40 -12.80
N TYR A 307 28.13 -0.38 -13.12
CA TYR A 307 26.76 -0.16 -12.64
C TYR A 307 26.66 -0.23 -11.11
N ILE A 308 27.26 -1.25 -10.49
CA ILE A 308 27.24 -1.38 -9.02
C ILE A 308 27.99 -0.22 -8.36
N GLN A 309 29.13 0.20 -8.92
CA GLN A 309 29.91 1.34 -8.43
C GLN A 309 29.15 2.67 -8.58
N GLU A 310 28.40 2.86 -9.65
CA GLU A 310 27.52 4.01 -9.85
C GLU A 310 26.43 4.05 -8.77
N VAL A 311 25.72 2.94 -8.56
CA VAL A 311 24.70 2.83 -7.49
C VAL A 311 25.29 3.08 -6.11
N MET A 312 26.50 2.58 -5.84
CA MET A 312 27.24 2.86 -4.61
C MET A 312 27.53 4.35 -4.46
N GLY A 313 28.01 4.99 -5.53
CA GLY A 313 28.30 6.43 -5.56
C GLY A 313 27.08 7.28 -5.25
N ASN A 314 25.93 6.96 -5.86
CA ASN A 314 24.64 7.63 -5.61
C ASN A 314 24.20 7.54 -4.14
N CYS A 315 24.65 6.50 -3.42
CA CYS A 315 24.40 6.34 -1.97
C CYS A 315 25.55 6.88 -1.08
N GLY A 316 26.54 7.57 -1.65
CA GLY A 316 27.68 8.11 -0.90
C GLY A 316 28.63 7.03 -0.39
N LEU A 317 28.73 5.87 -1.06
CA LEU A 317 29.68 4.80 -0.80
C LEU A 317 30.83 4.88 -1.80
N ALA A 318 32.08 4.84 -1.31
CA ALA A 318 33.23 4.89 -2.19
C ALA A 318 33.32 3.60 -3.07
N PRO A 319 33.61 3.72 -4.38
CA PRO A 319 33.63 2.59 -5.32
C PRO A 319 34.57 1.45 -4.92
N TYR A 320 35.69 1.74 -4.29
CA TYR A 320 36.66 0.73 -3.85
C TYR A 320 36.18 -0.14 -2.69
N PHE A 321 35.01 0.15 -2.09
CA PHE A 321 34.38 -0.70 -1.07
C PHE A 321 33.66 -1.93 -1.65
N ILE A 322 33.53 -2.06 -2.96
CA ILE A 322 32.79 -3.12 -3.63
C ILE A 322 33.17 -4.55 -3.17
N HIS A 323 34.44 -4.76 -2.82
CA HIS A 323 34.95 -6.07 -2.38
C HIS A 323 35.01 -6.25 -0.85
N ARG A 324 34.58 -5.24 -0.07
CA ARG A 324 34.53 -5.34 1.39
C ARG A 324 33.29 -6.05 1.87
N TYR A 325 33.36 -6.54 3.11
CA TYR A 325 32.26 -7.24 3.79
C TYR A 325 31.52 -6.30 4.75
N PRO A 326 30.22 -6.52 5.01
CA PRO A 326 29.40 -5.66 5.87
C PRO A 326 29.96 -5.40 7.27
N HIS A 327 30.64 -6.37 7.88
CA HIS A 327 31.23 -6.23 9.22
C HIS A 327 32.36 -5.19 9.29
N GLN A 328 32.90 -4.75 8.16
CA GLN A 328 33.97 -3.75 8.05
C GLN A 328 33.44 -2.30 7.99
N PHE A 329 32.14 -2.10 8.15
CA PHE A 329 31.47 -0.81 8.00
C PHE A 329 30.76 -0.36 9.27
N SER A 330 30.64 0.97 9.46
CA SER A 330 29.81 1.57 10.50
C SER A 330 28.31 1.31 10.26
N GLY A 331 27.48 1.55 11.27
CA GLY A 331 26.02 1.40 11.15
C GLY A 331 25.43 2.23 9.99
N GLY A 332 25.81 3.50 9.89
CA GLY A 332 25.35 4.37 8.80
C GLY A 332 25.82 3.94 7.42
N GLN A 333 27.06 3.43 7.30
CA GLN A 333 27.54 2.88 6.04
C GLN A 333 26.80 1.60 5.65
N ARG A 334 26.46 0.73 6.59
CA ARG A 334 25.62 -0.46 6.33
C ARG A 334 24.21 -0.06 5.89
N GLN A 335 23.65 0.99 6.48
CA GLN A 335 22.36 1.52 6.04
C GLN A 335 22.42 2.00 4.59
N ARG A 336 23.50 2.72 4.20
CA ARG A 336 23.76 3.12 2.80
C ARG A 336 23.88 1.91 1.85
N ILE A 337 24.47 0.80 2.30
CA ILE A 337 24.51 -0.46 1.53
C ILE A 337 23.09 -1.02 1.34
N GLY A 338 22.25 -1.00 2.38
CA GLY A 338 20.83 -1.40 2.31
C GLY A 338 20.01 -0.53 1.35
N ILE A 339 20.24 0.79 1.37
CA ILE A 339 19.63 1.75 0.42
C ILE A 339 20.12 1.45 -1.00
N ALA A 340 21.43 1.28 -1.22
CA ALA A 340 21.99 0.95 -2.53
C ALA A 340 21.42 -0.36 -3.10
N ARG A 341 21.23 -1.38 -2.25
CA ARG A 341 20.60 -2.65 -2.65
C ARG A 341 19.15 -2.42 -3.17
N ALA A 342 18.38 -1.59 -2.48
CA ALA A 342 17.01 -1.28 -2.92
C ALA A 342 17.01 -0.48 -4.24
N LEU A 343 17.88 0.52 -4.37
CA LEU A 343 17.98 1.39 -5.54
C LEU A 343 18.50 0.68 -6.79
N ALA A 344 19.33 -0.37 -6.64
CA ALA A 344 19.92 -1.09 -7.74
C ALA A 344 18.88 -1.69 -8.73
N LEU A 345 17.63 -1.82 -8.31
CA LEU A 345 16.51 -2.28 -9.14
C LEU A 345 15.73 -1.13 -9.80
N LYS A 346 16.08 0.14 -9.55
CA LYS A 346 15.36 1.33 -10.01
C LYS A 346 13.87 1.29 -9.64
N PRO A 347 13.55 1.16 -8.35
CA PRO A 347 12.17 1.01 -7.87
C PRO A 347 11.35 2.27 -8.10
N LYS A 348 10.02 2.12 -8.09
CA LYS A 348 9.05 3.22 -8.08
C LYS A 348 8.53 3.51 -6.68
N PHE A 349 8.51 2.50 -5.81
CA PHE A 349 7.98 2.58 -4.45
C PHE A 349 8.88 1.86 -3.45
N ILE A 350 9.22 2.55 -2.35
CA ILE A 350 10.07 1.99 -1.29
C ILE A 350 9.38 2.15 0.07
N VAL A 351 9.29 1.05 0.82
CA VAL A 351 8.95 1.09 2.24
C VAL A 351 10.23 1.31 3.04
N CYS A 352 10.33 2.43 3.74
CA CYS A 352 11.40 2.72 4.69
C CYS A 352 10.93 2.31 6.09
N ASP A 353 11.21 1.06 6.49
CA ASP A 353 10.75 0.49 7.77
C ASP A 353 11.75 0.85 8.88
N GLU A 354 11.50 1.95 9.59
CA GLU A 354 12.37 2.53 10.63
C GLU A 354 13.85 2.68 10.19
N ALA A 355 14.06 3.12 8.95
CA ALA A 355 15.35 3.12 8.27
C ALA A 355 16.46 3.92 8.96
N VAL A 356 16.15 4.77 9.94
CA VAL A 356 17.11 5.63 10.64
C VAL A 356 17.12 5.45 12.16
N SER A 357 16.22 4.65 12.73
CA SER A 357 16.02 4.54 14.19
C SER A 357 17.24 3.98 14.96
N ALA A 358 18.07 3.17 14.31
CA ALA A 358 19.26 2.55 14.90
C ALA A 358 20.54 3.38 14.75
N LEU A 359 20.45 4.62 14.25
CA LEU A 359 21.58 5.48 13.94
C LEU A 359 21.66 6.67 14.91
N ASP A 360 22.86 7.22 15.11
CA ASP A 360 23.02 8.49 15.83
C ASP A 360 22.45 9.67 15.04
N VAL A 361 22.08 10.77 15.73
CA VAL A 361 21.36 11.92 15.17
C VAL A 361 22.07 12.54 13.96
N SER A 362 23.40 12.61 13.98
CA SER A 362 24.17 13.21 12.88
C SER A 362 24.13 12.34 11.61
N ILE A 363 24.17 11.03 11.77
CA ILE A 363 24.07 10.08 10.67
C ILE A 363 22.62 9.97 10.19
N GLN A 364 21.62 10.04 11.09
CA GLN A 364 20.21 10.09 10.71
C GLN A 364 19.94 11.22 9.71
N SER A 365 20.39 12.45 10.03
CA SER A 365 20.23 13.62 9.16
C SER A 365 20.84 13.40 7.77
N GLN A 366 22.03 12.79 7.71
CA GLN A 366 22.69 12.47 6.44
C GLN A 366 21.92 11.43 5.61
N ILE A 367 21.33 10.43 6.26
CA ILE A 367 20.52 9.41 5.55
C ILE A 367 19.19 9.99 5.07
N ILE A 368 18.57 10.86 5.87
CA ILE A 368 17.30 11.52 5.49
C ILE A 368 17.54 12.42 4.27
N ASN A 369 18.58 13.26 4.28
CA ASN A 369 18.93 14.09 3.13
C ASN A 369 19.23 13.23 1.88
N LEU A 370 19.98 12.14 2.05
CA LEU A 370 20.22 11.19 0.96
C LEU A 370 18.91 10.64 0.37
N LEU A 371 17.95 10.25 1.20
CA LEU A 371 16.64 9.73 0.73
C LEU A 371 15.84 10.82 0.00
N GLN A 372 15.91 12.08 0.45
CA GLN A 372 15.26 13.21 -0.26
C GLN A 372 15.91 13.46 -1.63
N ASP A 373 17.26 13.53 -1.68
CA ASP A 373 18.00 13.70 -2.94
C ASP A 373 17.64 12.59 -3.94
N LEU A 374 17.60 11.34 -3.47
CA LEU A 374 17.25 10.18 -4.29
C LEU A 374 15.79 10.20 -4.76
N ARG A 375 14.87 10.69 -3.92
CA ARG A 375 13.46 10.90 -4.29
C ARG A 375 13.36 11.88 -5.46
N GLU A 376 13.99 13.05 -5.34
CA GLU A 376 13.94 14.10 -6.37
C GLU A 376 14.57 13.64 -7.69
N GLN A 377 15.75 12.98 -7.61
CA GLN A 377 16.46 12.50 -8.78
C GLN A 377 15.73 11.40 -9.55
N ASN A 378 14.99 10.53 -8.85
CA ASN A 378 14.40 9.32 -9.43
C ASN A 378 12.87 9.28 -9.37
N ASN A 379 12.21 10.35 -8.94
CA ASN A 379 10.76 10.42 -8.71
C ASN A 379 10.23 9.26 -7.84
N LEU A 380 10.92 8.98 -6.72
CA LEU A 380 10.60 7.86 -5.85
C LEU A 380 9.41 8.19 -4.95
N THR A 381 8.57 7.20 -4.73
CA THR A 381 7.49 7.25 -3.72
C THR A 381 7.92 6.50 -2.48
N TYR A 382 7.76 7.10 -1.29
CA TYR A 382 8.11 6.45 -0.02
C TYR A 382 6.91 6.25 0.89
N LEU A 383 6.85 5.10 1.54
CA LEU A 383 6.16 4.93 2.81
C LEU A 383 7.22 4.97 3.92
N PHE A 384 7.29 6.07 4.65
CA PHE A 384 8.32 6.31 5.66
C PHE A 384 7.79 6.00 7.06
N ILE A 385 8.16 4.85 7.61
CA ILE A 385 7.73 4.38 8.92
C ILE A 385 8.75 4.80 9.97
N THR A 386 8.30 5.50 11.00
CA THR A 386 9.15 5.88 12.14
C THR A 386 8.30 6.10 13.39
N HIS A 387 8.92 6.09 14.55
CA HIS A 387 8.34 6.56 15.80
C HIS A 387 8.82 7.97 16.19
N ASP A 388 9.78 8.54 15.44
CA ASP A 388 10.31 9.89 15.64
C ASP A 388 9.51 10.90 14.83
N LEU A 389 8.71 11.71 15.53
CA LEU A 389 7.86 12.74 14.93
C LEU A 389 8.67 13.92 14.34
N SER A 390 9.88 14.18 14.86
CA SER A 390 10.74 15.24 14.32
C SER A 390 11.27 14.85 12.95
N VAL A 391 11.65 13.58 12.78
CA VAL A 391 12.11 13.02 11.51
C VAL A 391 10.99 13.05 10.47
N VAL A 392 9.79 12.58 10.84
CA VAL A 392 8.67 12.52 9.88
C VAL A 392 8.21 13.91 9.45
N LYS A 393 8.23 14.89 10.36
CA LYS A 393 7.93 16.30 10.04
C LYS A 393 8.82 16.84 8.92
N TYR A 394 10.10 16.45 8.92
CA TYR A 394 11.08 16.96 7.98
C TYR A 394 11.00 16.31 6.59
N ILE A 395 10.67 15.03 6.51
CA ILE A 395 10.74 14.27 5.26
C ILE A 395 9.40 14.08 4.56
N SER A 396 8.27 14.10 5.30
CA SER A 396 6.97 13.65 4.79
C SER A 396 6.11 14.79 4.25
N ASP A 397 5.41 14.52 3.16
CA ASP A 397 4.38 15.40 2.60
C ASP A 397 3.06 15.28 3.39
N ARG A 398 2.67 14.04 3.69
CA ARG A 398 1.49 13.69 4.52
C ARG A 398 1.89 12.70 5.60
N ILE A 399 1.13 12.69 6.70
CA ILE A 399 1.37 11.80 7.83
C ILE A 399 0.10 11.06 8.19
N GLY A 400 0.21 9.73 8.28
CA GLY A 400 -0.76 8.84 8.89
C GLY A 400 -0.36 8.49 10.32
N VAL A 401 -1.28 8.63 11.25
CA VAL A 401 -1.10 8.26 12.66
C VAL A 401 -1.81 6.95 12.93
N MET A 402 -1.06 5.95 13.41
CA MET A 402 -1.60 4.63 13.72
C MET A 402 -1.68 4.37 15.21
N TYR A 403 -2.79 3.80 15.66
CA TYR A 403 -2.98 3.30 17.00
C TYR A 403 -3.59 1.90 16.99
N LEU A 404 -2.93 0.95 17.63
CA LEU A 404 -3.38 -0.45 17.83
C LEU A 404 -3.98 -1.09 16.57
N GLY A 405 -3.30 -0.93 15.43
CA GLY A 405 -3.67 -1.49 14.12
C GLY A 405 -4.58 -0.62 13.27
N ASN A 406 -5.14 0.47 13.78
CA ASN A 406 -6.02 1.38 13.07
C ASN A 406 -5.28 2.65 12.64
N LEU A 407 -5.71 3.24 11.51
CA LEU A 407 -5.33 4.58 11.12
C LEU A 407 -6.33 5.56 11.77
N VAL A 408 -5.84 6.41 12.67
CA VAL A 408 -6.70 7.31 13.47
C VAL A 408 -6.73 8.74 12.96
N GLU A 409 -5.67 9.18 12.26
CA GLU A 409 -5.61 10.49 11.61
C GLU A 409 -4.70 10.41 10.38
N LEU A 410 -5.07 11.12 9.29
CA LEU A 410 -4.28 11.29 8.07
C LEU A 410 -4.43 12.72 7.59
N SER A 411 -3.32 13.43 7.42
CA SER A 411 -3.32 14.85 7.04
C SER A 411 -2.00 15.25 6.37
N GLU A 412 -1.99 16.41 5.72
CA GLU A 412 -0.74 17.08 5.36
C GLU A 412 0.11 17.35 6.60
N THR A 413 1.42 17.29 6.45
CA THR A 413 2.37 17.36 7.57
C THR A 413 2.21 18.65 8.38
N GLU A 414 2.20 19.81 7.75
CA GLU A 414 2.08 21.10 8.45
C GLU A 414 0.76 21.18 9.21
N ALA A 415 -0.36 20.85 8.56
CA ALA A 415 -1.68 20.91 9.16
C ALA A 415 -1.82 19.97 10.38
N LEU A 416 -1.19 18.79 10.35
CA LEU A 416 -1.19 17.86 11.48
C LEU A 416 -0.39 18.40 12.68
N PHE A 417 0.74 19.07 12.43
CA PHE A 417 1.58 19.64 13.50
C PHE A 417 1.01 20.94 14.08
N GLU A 418 0.32 21.76 13.28
CA GLU A 418 -0.31 23.00 13.72
C GLU A 418 -1.58 22.72 14.52
N GLU A 419 -2.45 21.85 14.02
CA GLU A 419 -3.75 21.58 14.63
C GLU A 419 -4.08 20.07 14.54
N PRO A 420 -3.48 19.21 15.39
CA PRO A 420 -3.87 17.82 15.49
C PRO A 420 -5.33 17.67 15.91
N LEU A 421 -6.09 16.79 15.26
CA LEU A 421 -7.53 16.66 15.53
C LEU A 421 -7.82 15.48 16.46
N HIS A 422 -7.20 14.32 16.25
CA HIS A 422 -7.44 13.15 17.09
C HIS A 422 -6.76 13.30 18.47
N PRO A 423 -7.43 12.99 19.60
CA PRO A 423 -6.84 13.10 20.94
C PRO A 423 -5.51 12.35 21.12
N TYR A 424 -5.34 11.20 20.50
CA TYR A 424 -4.08 10.47 20.50
C TYR A 424 -2.95 11.21 19.78
N THR A 425 -3.23 11.83 18.62
CA THR A 425 -2.25 12.66 17.89
C THR A 425 -1.81 13.86 18.72
N LYS A 426 -2.77 14.52 19.39
CA LYS A 426 -2.49 15.64 20.32
C LYS A 426 -1.50 15.20 21.40
N ALA A 427 -1.77 14.08 22.05
CA ALA A 427 -0.93 13.54 23.12
C ALA A 427 0.47 13.13 22.62
N LEU A 428 0.56 12.53 21.42
CA LEU A 428 1.85 12.20 20.80
C LEU A 428 2.70 13.44 20.50
N LEU A 429 2.09 14.51 19.97
CA LEU A 429 2.79 15.74 19.64
C LEU A 429 3.22 16.53 20.88
N MET A 430 2.43 16.47 21.96
CA MET A 430 2.79 17.08 23.26
C MET A 430 3.97 16.40 23.93
N ALA A 431 4.25 15.13 23.61
CA ALA A 431 5.40 14.40 24.14
C ALA A 431 6.74 14.81 23.48
N ILE A 432 6.71 15.62 22.41
CA ILE A 432 7.92 16.13 21.75
C ILE A 432 8.52 17.24 22.62
N PRO A 433 9.79 17.14 23.08
CA PRO A 433 10.45 18.23 23.80
C PRO A 433 10.53 19.49 22.93
N ARG A 434 9.95 20.61 23.42
CA ARG A 434 10.08 21.91 22.77
C ARG A 434 11.21 22.70 23.40
N THR A 435 11.96 23.43 22.59
CA THR A 435 13.08 24.27 23.03
C THR A 435 12.64 25.64 23.57
N ASP A 436 11.38 26.00 23.42
CA ASP A 436 10.83 27.29 23.86
C ASP A 436 10.60 27.29 25.38
N VAL A 437 11.42 28.07 26.07
CA VAL A 437 11.55 28.15 27.55
C VAL A 437 10.37 28.83 28.25
N GLU A 438 9.40 29.36 27.51
CA GLU A 438 8.32 30.22 28.10
C GLU A 438 6.96 29.54 28.29
N GLN A 439 6.84 28.23 28.02
CA GLN A 439 5.57 27.55 28.31
C GLN A 439 5.68 26.70 29.57
N ASP A 440 4.81 27.01 30.53
CA ASP A 440 4.64 26.32 31.81
C ASP A 440 4.90 24.81 31.74
N ALA A 441 5.94 24.36 32.44
CA ALA A 441 6.28 22.94 32.63
C ALA A 441 5.16 22.10 33.29
N THR A 442 4.02 22.71 33.57
CA THR A 442 2.88 22.14 34.30
C THR A 442 1.84 21.42 33.42
N LYS A 443 2.02 21.35 32.09
CA LYS A 443 1.04 20.72 31.18
C LYS A 443 1.62 19.71 30.18
N LEU A 444 2.58 18.90 30.60
CA LEU A 444 2.86 17.66 29.87
C LEU A 444 1.69 16.70 30.05
N GLU A 445 0.80 16.62 29.06
CA GLU A 445 -0.23 15.58 29.02
C GLU A 445 0.41 14.25 28.71
N ILE A 446 0.82 13.53 29.76
CA ILE A 446 1.34 12.17 29.63
C ILE A 446 0.16 11.26 29.29
N LEU A 447 0.31 10.44 28.26
CA LEU A 447 -0.63 9.36 27.95
C LEU A 447 -0.66 8.38 29.13
N GLU A 448 -1.76 8.37 29.87
CA GLU A 448 -1.96 7.46 31.01
C GLU A 448 -2.37 6.07 30.50
N GLY A 449 -1.98 5.03 31.25
CA GLY A 449 -2.35 3.65 31.00
C GLY A 449 -1.48 2.93 29.96
N ASP A 450 -1.50 1.59 30.05
CA ASP A 450 -0.78 0.70 29.15
C ASP A 450 -1.49 0.55 27.80
N ILE A 451 -0.72 0.20 26.76
CA ILE A 451 -1.27 -0.11 25.43
C ILE A 451 -2.08 -1.41 25.53
N PRO A 452 -3.36 -1.43 25.16
CA PRO A 452 -4.17 -2.63 25.18
C PRO A 452 -3.62 -3.74 24.28
N SER A 453 -4.00 -4.99 24.57
CA SER A 453 -3.54 -6.15 23.80
C SER A 453 -4.15 -6.17 22.39
N ALA A 454 -3.31 -6.31 21.36
CA ALA A 454 -3.74 -6.52 19.98
C ALA A 454 -4.39 -7.92 19.76
N VAL A 455 -4.34 -8.83 20.73
CA VAL A 455 -5.03 -10.14 20.68
C VAL A 455 -6.49 -10.01 21.08
N ASN A 456 -6.77 -9.13 22.04
CA ASN A 456 -8.12 -8.79 22.49
C ASN A 456 -8.21 -7.26 22.53
N PRO A 457 -8.35 -6.60 21.37
CA PRO A 457 -8.44 -5.15 21.32
C PRO A 457 -9.74 -4.69 22.02
N PRO A 458 -9.77 -3.48 22.59
CA PRO A 458 -11.00 -2.88 23.10
C PRO A 458 -12.07 -2.81 22.03
N SER A 459 -13.33 -2.98 22.40
CA SER A 459 -14.49 -2.76 21.52
C SER A 459 -14.63 -1.27 21.17
N GLY A 460 -15.29 -0.97 20.07
CA GLY A 460 -15.47 0.41 19.62
C GLY A 460 -14.14 1.11 19.30
N CYS A 461 -14.03 2.37 19.66
CA CYS A 461 -12.80 3.13 19.48
C CYS A 461 -11.66 2.52 20.31
N ARG A 462 -10.62 2.00 19.68
CA ARG A 462 -9.51 1.30 20.34
C ARG A 462 -8.73 2.19 21.35
N PHE A 463 -8.83 3.51 21.17
CA PHE A 463 -8.18 4.47 22.06
C PHE A 463 -9.03 4.87 23.28
N HIS A 464 -10.32 4.48 23.36
CA HIS A 464 -11.24 4.96 24.42
C HIS A 464 -10.73 4.71 25.85
N THR A 465 -10.02 3.64 26.09
CA THR A 465 -9.46 3.28 27.42
C THR A 465 -8.36 4.24 27.92
N ARG A 466 -7.78 5.03 27.03
CA ARG A 466 -6.72 6.02 27.30
C ARG A 466 -7.12 7.45 26.90
N CYS A 467 -8.35 7.61 26.41
CA CYS A 467 -8.84 8.87 25.89
C CYS A 467 -9.50 9.70 27.00
N ARG A 468 -8.98 10.91 27.26
CA ARG A 468 -9.56 11.84 28.24
C ARG A 468 -10.90 12.44 27.79
N HIS A 469 -11.26 12.24 26.51
CA HIS A 469 -12.52 12.68 25.94
C HIS A 469 -13.43 11.51 25.59
N ALA A 470 -13.21 10.33 26.19
CA ALA A 470 -14.01 9.16 25.90
C ALA A 470 -15.49 9.41 26.24
N MET A 471 -16.36 8.80 25.45
CA MET A 471 -17.81 8.86 25.58
C MET A 471 -18.37 7.44 25.49
N GLU A 472 -19.64 7.22 25.89
CA GLU A 472 -20.25 5.89 25.89
C GLU A 472 -20.26 5.27 24.49
N ILE A 473 -20.52 6.07 23.44
CA ILE A 473 -20.44 5.63 22.04
C ILE A 473 -19.05 5.06 21.67
N CYS A 474 -17.99 5.57 22.30
CA CYS A 474 -16.62 5.12 22.03
C CYS A 474 -16.36 3.68 22.51
N LYS A 475 -17.16 3.13 23.42
CA LYS A 475 -17.07 1.73 23.88
C LYS A 475 -17.71 0.75 22.92
N THR A 476 -18.74 1.20 22.20
CA THR A 476 -19.62 0.33 21.42
C THR A 476 -19.36 0.40 19.93
N TYR A 477 -19.05 1.58 19.38
CA TYR A 477 -18.87 1.80 17.96
C TYR A 477 -17.45 2.21 17.60
N GLU A 478 -16.88 1.57 16.59
CA GLU A 478 -15.60 1.97 15.99
C GLU A 478 -15.85 3.18 15.08
N PRO A 479 -15.11 4.31 15.28
CA PRO A 479 -15.27 5.47 14.41
C PRO A 479 -14.65 5.21 13.03
N ASP A 480 -15.36 5.55 11.97
CA ASP A 480 -14.84 5.50 10.60
C ASP A 480 -13.83 6.61 10.35
N LEU A 481 -12.78 6.30 9.56
CA LEU A 481 -11.86 7.31 9.06
C LEU A 481 -12.56 8.13 7.97
N LYS A 482 -12.94 9.38 8.27
CA LYS A 482 -13.67 10.25 7.36
C LYS A 482 -12.99 11.59 7.17
N GLU A 483 -13.19 12.18 6.01
CA GLU A 483 -12.72 13.53 5.74
C GLU A 483 -13.57 14.53 6.52
N VAL A 484 -12.94 15.21 7.50
CA VAL A 484 -13.62 16.21 8.34
C VAL A 484 -13.35 17.64 7.85
N ARG A 485 -12.26 17.83 7.12
CA ARG A 485 -11.88 19.06 6.40
C ARG A 485 -11.11 18.64 5.15
N PRO A 486 -11.01 19.49 4.11
CA PRO A 486 -10.28 19.14 2.88
C PRO A 486 -8.89 18.57 3.17
N GLY A 487 -8.62 17.34 2.72
CA GLY A 487 -7.36 16.62 2.93
C GLY A 487 -7.10 16.14 4.36
N ARG A 488 -8.03 16.29 5.31
CA ARG A 488 -7.85 15.89 6.71
C ARG A 488 -8.85 14.81 7.11
N PHE A 489 -8.35 13.62 7.35
CA PHE A 489 -9.15 12.43 7.69
C PHE A 489 -8.94 12.07 9.16
N VAL A 490 -10.01 11.83 9.89
CA VAL A 490 -9.95 11.51 11.33
C VAL A 490 -10.96 10.42 11.67
N ALA A 491 -10.55 9.44 12.47
CA ALA A 491 -11.39 8.39 13.02
C ALA A 491 -11.72 8.69 14.49
N CYS A 492 -12.65 9.63 14.75
CA CYS A 492 -13.00 10.04 16.10
C CYS A 492 -14.45 10.56 16.17
N HIS A 493 -15.23 10.08 17.13
CA HIS A 493 -16.62 10.50 17.34
C HIS A 493 -16.76 11.98 17.78
N LEU A 494 -15.69 12.60 18.32
CA LEU A 494 -15.69 14.03 18.63
C LEU A 494 -15.90 14.90 17.38
N MET A 495 -15.57 14.38 16.20
CA MET A 495 -15.74 15.09 14.93
C MET A 495 -17.19 15.11 14.44
N ASP A 496 -18.09 14.36 15.08
CA ASP A 496 -19.52 14.28 14.76
C ASP A 496 -20.39 15.17 15.63
N MET A 497 -19.82 15.82 16.65
CA MET A 497 -20.51 16.57 17.70
C MET A 497 -19.98 17.99 17.78
N ASP A 498 -20.81 18.91 18.25
CA ASP A 498 -20.32 20.21 18.70
C ASP A 498 -19.59 20.07 20.06
N GLU A 499 -18.80 21.11 20.42
CA GLU A 499 -17.97 21.06 21.63
C GLU A 499 -18.79 20.90 22.93
N ASP A 500 -20.00 21.46 23.00
CA ASP A 500 -20.83 21.40 24.19
C ASP A 500 -21.50 20.04 24.34
N ASP A 501 -21.90 19.41 23.24
CA ASP A 501 -22.43 18.06 23.23
C ASP A 501 -21.34 17.04 23.57
N ALA A 502 -20.14 17.20 23.04
CA ALA A 502 -18.98 16.36 23.36
C ALA A 502 -18.60 16.43 24.84
N LYS A 503 -18.59 17.63 25.45
CA LYS A 503 -18.35 17.82 26.90
C LYS A 503 -19.40 17.13 27.75
N ARG A 504 -20.69 17.32 27.43
CA ARG A 504 -21.81 16.67 28.15
C ARG A 504 -21.73 15.14 28.08
N ALA A 505 -21.42 14.61 26.88
CA ALA A 505 -21.28 13.17 26.68
C ALA A 505 -20.09 12.60 27.46
N HIS A 506 -18.98 13.33 27.54
CA HIS A 506 -17.82 12.93 28.33
C HIS A 506 -18.10 12.98 29.85
N GLU A 507 -18.75 14.01 30.35
CA GLU A 507 -19.14 14.10 31.77
C GLU A 507 -20.09 12.96 32.18
N ALA A 508 -21.01 12.57 31.30
CA ALA A 508 -21.89 11.42 31.52
C ALA A 508 -21.09 10.11 31.56
N TYR A 509 -20.11 9.95 30.67
CA TYR A 509 -19.21 8.80 30.65
C TYR A 509 -18.42 8.64 31.94
N VAL A 510 -17.78 9.72 32.42
CA VAL A 510 -16.99 9.70 33.66
C VAL A 510 -17.85 9.37 34.88
N LYS A 511 -19.11 9.85 34.93
CA LYS A 511 -20.04 9.52 36.03
C LYS A 511 -20.46 8.05 36.04
N ASN A 512 -20.51 7.41 34.89
CA ASN A 512 -20.86 5.98 34.79
C ASN A 512 -19.67 5.05 35.12
N GLU A 513 -18.44 5.53 35.01
CA GLU A 513 -17.20 4.78 35.33
C GLU A 513 -16.79 4.91 36.81
N ALA A 514 -17.27 5.93 37.55
CA ALA A 514 -17.02 6.17 38.97
C ALA A 514 -18.01 5.43 39.87
#